data_f85ded1d08e4b9798d59f5744663cd71
#
_entry.id   f85ded1d08e4b9798d59f5744663cd71
#
_cell.length_a   1.000
_cell.length_b   1.000
_cell.length_c   1.000
_cell.angle_alpha   90.00
_cell.angle_beta   90.00
_cell.angle_gamma   90.00
#
_symmetry.space_group_name_H-M   'P 1'
#
loop_
_entity.id
_entity.type
_entity.pdbx_description
1 polymer ?
#
loop_
_entity_poly.entity_id
_entity_poly.type
_entity_poly.pdbx_seq_one_letter_code
_entity_poly.pdbx_strand_id
1 'polypeptide(L)'
;MIEHYLSQALIGLTLAIATVLLFALAHWRSRPTLPLPPGPPSEFLLGHSRVIPKENAAAVYAKWSKEYNSDIIHVRSLGRSTVVLNSADVARDILDKKGANFCDRPRFTLLEVMGWGKTLTFLPFGQRWQMHRKFLQTSFSNTNVRRWHTLQITEARRTIQNILKKPETWETSLRRLAVAIVLQVSYGTQVLEDDDPYIQIANDAMYATGNGGVPANSIVDLVPFVRYLPDCIVRDWSLRFARQWRWAIKKLHDVPFAAAQAENVTHHLLREYKDKESRGQEQQWSLDDIKGAAGAVFIAGTDTTWATCVIFILNMVLHPEIQEKAQQELDAVIGSDRLPDFSDRPALVYIEHIVQEIYRWSPLAPLGIPHKSLHDDIYKGMLIPKGTSKAKVSLLLVQAN
;
A
#
# COMPACT_ATOMS: atom_id res chain seq x y z
N MET A 1 35.51 49.42 8.92
CA MET A 1 34.43 48.52 9.38
C MET A 1 33.31 48.45 8.34
N ILE A 2 32.75 49.55 7.87
CA ILE A 2 31.65 49.59 6.88
C ILE A 2 32.07 48.96 5.53
N GLU A 3 33.27 49.23 5.02
CA GLU A 3 33.77 48.65 3.76
C GLU A 3 33.92 47.11 3.82
N HIS A 4 34.28 46.58 4.97
CA HIS A 4 34.39 45.12 5.16
C HIS A 4 33.01 44.43 5.12
N TYR A 5 31.98 45.04 5.73
CA TYR A 5 30.62 44.53 5.66
C TYR A 5 30.02 44.64 4.26
N LEU A 6 30.31 45.71 3.53
CA LEU A 6 29.89 45.88 2.14
C LEU A 6 30.54 44.85 1.21
N SER A 7 31.83 44.54 1.38
CA SER A 7 32.49 43.51 0.59
C SER A 7 31.97 42.10 0.86
N GLN A 8 31.69 41.76 2.12
CA GLN A 8 31.08 40.49 2.48
C GLN A 8 29.64 40.33 1.93
N ALA A 9 28.86 41.42 1.97
CA ALA A 9 27.51 41.44 1.40
C ALA A 9 27.53 41.28 -0.13
N LEU A 10 28.48 41.92 -0.82
CA LEU A 10 28.69 41.74 -2.27
C LEU A 10 29.11 40.33 -2.64
N ILE A 11 30.03 39.71 -1.89
CA ILE A 11 30.44 38.32 -2.09
C ILE A 11 29.25 37.36 -1.87
N GLY A 12 28.43 37.56 -0.83
CA GLY A 12 27.23 36.80 -0.57
C GLY A 12 26.21 36.91 -1.70
N LEU A 13 25.99 38.11 -2.21
CA LEU A 13 25.08 38.38 -3.33
C LEU A 13 25.55 37.72 -4.65
N THR A 14 26.86 37.85 -4.95
CA THR A 14 27.43 37.22 -6.15
C THR A 14 27.36 35.67 -6.09
N LEU A 15 27.62 35.06 -4.94
CA LEU A 15 27.47 33.63 -4.74
C LEU A 15 25.99 33.17 -4.89
N ALA A 16 25.06 33.94 -4.36
CA ALA A 16 23.64 33.67 -4.51
C ALA A 16 23.20 33.75 -5.98
N ILE A 17 23.61 34.78 -6.70
CA ILE A 17 23.33 34.93 -8.14
C ILE A 17 23.97 33.82 -8.95
N ALA A 18 25.24 33.48 -8.69
CA ALA A 18 25.91 32.35 -9.34
C ALA A 18 25.21 31.03 -9.10
N THR A 19 24.75 30.78 -7.87
CA THR A 19 23.99 29.57 -7.53
C THR A 19 22.66 29.51 -8.28
N VAL A 20 21.94 30.61 -8.37
CA VAL A 20 20.69 30.72 -9.13
C VAL A 20 20.93 30.50 -10.62
N LEU A 21 21.98 31.09 -11.18
CA LEU A 21 22.35 30.92 -12.59
C LEU A 21 22.78 29.49 -12.90
N LEU A 22 23.59 28.87 -12.06
CA LEU A 22 23.98 27.44 -12.20
C LEU A 22 22.77 26.55 -12.11
N PHE A 23 21.85 26.79 -11.20
CA PHE A 23 20.60 26.07 -11.08
C PHE A 23 19.71 26.24 -12.32
N ALA A 24 19.59 27.47 -12.82
CA ALA A 24 18.83 27.78 -14.06
C ALA A 24 19.46 27.09 -15.28
N LEU A 25 20.79 27.11 -15.39
CA LEU A 25 21.53 26.44 -16.47
C LEU A 25 21.40 24.89 -16.43
N ALA A 26 21.51 24.33 -15.22
CA ALA A 26 21.29 22.90 -14.99
C ALA A 26 19.86 22.50 -15.33
N HIS A 27 18.88 23.33 -14.94
CA HIS A 27 17.49 23.11 -15.27
C HIS A 27 17.20 23.23 -16.78
N TRP A 28 17.85 24.16 -17.46
CA TRP A 28 17.73 24.31 -18.92
C TRP A 28 18.36 23.16 -19.69
N ARG A 29 19.53 22.69 -19.26
CA ARG A 29 20.21 21.53 -19.83
C ARG A 29 19.48 20.20 -19.60
N SER A 30 18.69 20.10 -18.56
CA SER A 30 17.93 18.90 -18.22
C SER A 30 16.53 18.89 -18.83
N ARG A 31 16.20 19.80 -19.76
CA ARG A 31 14.92 19.75 -20.47
C ARG A 31 14.85 18.46 -21.31
N PRO A 32 13.85 17.63 -21.09
CA PRO A 32 13.69 16.40 -21.87
C PRO A 32 13.46 16.75 -23.35
N THR A 33 14.05 15.95 -24.24
CA THR A 33 13.84 16.08 -25.69
C THR A 33 12.43 15.67 -26.14
N LEU A 34 11.76 14.85 -25.35
CA LEU A 34 10.37 14.45 -25.57
C LEU A 34 9.44 15.13 -24.56
N PRO A 35 8.16 15.39 -24.93
CA PRO A 35 7.19 15.96 -24.02
C PRO A 35 6.92 15.04 -22.84
N LEU A 36 6.70 15.62 -21.65
CA LEU A 36 6.15 14.92 -20.51
C LEU A 36 4.63 14.71 -20.71
N PRO A 37 4.01 13.72 -20.03
CA PRO A 37 2.56 13.61 -20.04
C PRO A 37 1.90 14.92 -19.58
N PRO A 38 0.69 15.26 -20.09
CA PRO A 38 0.02 16.49 -19.74
C PRO A 38 -0.42 16.53 -18.27
N GLY A 39 -0.72 17.72 -17.77
CA GLY A 39 -1.19 17.94 -16.40
C GLY A 39 -1.43 19.41 -16.13
N PRO A 40 -1.86 19.79 -14.92
CA PRO A 40 -2.12 21.17 -14.56
C PRO A 40 -0.87 22.05 -14.71
N PRO A 41 -1.02 23.37 -14.80
CA PRO A 41 0.12 24.30 -14.83
C PRO A 41 1.00 24.15 -13.59
N SER A 42 2.32 24.11 -13.78
CA SER A 42 3.27 23.93 -12.69
C SER A 42 3.92 25.27 -12.30
N GLU A 43 4.10 25.50 -10.99
CA GLU A 43 4.89 26.60 -10.47
C GLU A 43 6.39 26.30 -10.62
N PHE A 44 7.20 27.33 -10.75
CA PHE A 44 8.64 27.21 -11.03
C PHE A 44 9.41 26.35 -10.02
N LEU A 45 9.27 26.63 -8.71
CA LEU A 45 9.95 25.90 -7.64
C LEU A 45 9.10 24.78 -7.05
N LEU A 46 7.85 25.06 -6.74
CA LEU A 46 6.97 24.16 -6.03
C LEU A 46 6.36 23.08 -6.94
N GLY A 47 6.41 23.29 -8.26
CA GLY A 47 5.73 22.41 -9.21
C GLY A 47 4.22 22.47 -9.01
N HIS A 48 3.62 21.33 -8.72
CA HIS A 48 2.17 21.18 -8.48
C HIS A 48 1.83 21.02 -6.99
N SER A 49 2.77 21.31 -6.07
CA SER A 49 2.58 21.01 -4.64
C SER A 49 1.32 21.65 -4.04
N ARG A 50 0.85 22.78 -4.58
CA ARG A 50 -0.35 23.48 -4.12
C ARG A 50 -1.65 22.93 -4.68
N VAL A 51 -1.60 22.29 -5.85
CA VAL A 51 -2.77 21.78 -6.56
C VAL A 51 -2.92 20.25 -6.42
N ILE A 52 -1.88 19.54 -5.98
CA ILE A 52 -1.98 18.11 -5.67
C ILE A 52 -3.06 17.88 -4.60
N PRO A 53 -4.07 17.05 -4.89
CA PRO A 53 -5.18 16.84 -3.98
C PRO A 53 -4.72 16.15 -2.68
N LYS A 54 -5.19 16.66 -1.55
CA LYS A 54 -4.94 16.07 -0.23
C LYS A 54 -6.03 15.08 0.15
N GLU A 55 -7.24 15.28 -0.36
CA GLU A 55 -8.42 14.46 -0.13
C GLU A 55 -9.05 14.08 -1.47
N ASN A 56 -9.70 12.95 -1.51
CA ASN A 56 -10.38 12.42 -2.69
C ASN A 56 -9.55 12.48 -3.99
N ALA A 57 -8.25 12.18 -3.85
CA ALA A 57 -7.28 12.39 -4.91
C ALA A 57 -7.61 11.62 -6.20
N ALA A 58 -8.21 10.43 -6.08
CA ALA A 58 -8.59 9.63 -7.23
C ALA A 58 -9.61 10.36 -8.13
N ALA A 59 -10.64 10.97 -7.54
CA ALA A 59 -11.65 11.72 -8.28
C ALA A 59 -11.05 12.96 -8.96
N VAL A 60 -10.16 13.67 -8.29
CA VAL A 60 -9.47 14.84 -8.87
C VAL A 60 -8.60 14.43 -10.05
N TYR A 61 -7.83 13.35 -9.94
CA TYR A 61 -7.01 12.85 -11.04
C TYR A 61 -7.85 12.34 -12.21
N ALA A 62 -8.99 11.71 -11.95
CA ALA A 62 -9.94 11.31 -12.98
C ALA A 62 -10.54 12.54 -13.70
N LYS A 63 -10.84 13.63 -12.97
CA LYS A 63 -11.25 14.90 -13.56
C LYS A 63 -10.16 15.47 -14.47
N TRP A 64 -8.90 15.50 -14.01
CA TRP A 64 -7.78 15.97 -14.83
C TRP A 64 -7.55 15.11 -16.08
N SER A 65 -7.76 13.79 -15.99
CA SER A 65 -7.70 12.90 -17.16
C SER A 65 -8.67 13.36 -18.27
N LYS A 66 -9.90 13.73 -17.91
CA LYS A 66 -10.90 14.26 -18.83
C LYS A 66 -10.53 15.66 -19.33
N GLU A 67 -10.09 16.55 -18.43
CA GLU A 67 -9.74 17.93 -18.73
C GLU A 67 -8.57 18.05 -19.71
N TYR A 68 -7.53 17.23 -19.51
CA TYR A 68 -6.34 17.21 -20.38
C TYR A 68 -6.43 16.16 -21.49
N ASN A 69 -7.57 15.51 -21.67
CA ASN A 69 -7.81 14.45 -22.66
C ASN A 69 -6.67 13.42 -22.72
N SER A 70 -6.26 12.92 -21.55
CA SER A 70 -5.15 11.99 -21.43
C SER A 70 -5.34 10.99 -20.29
N ASP A 71 -5.13 9.71 -20.60
CA ASP A 71 -5.11 8.64 -19.60
C ASP A 71 -3.88 8.67 -18.69
N ILE A 72 -2.93 9.57 -18.97
CA ILE A 72 -1.70 9.73 -18.19
C ILE A 72 -1.57 11.19 -17.81
N ILE A 73 -1.54 11.48 -16.51
CA ILE A 73 -1.36 12.82 -15.98
C ILE A 73 -0.01 12.90 -15.26
N HIS A 74 0.77 13.93 -15.58
CA HIS A 74 2.03 14.21 -14.91
C HIS A 74 1.86 15.34 -13.89
N VAL A 75 2.35 15.09 -12.69
CA VAL A 75 2.48 16.10 -11.64
C VAL A 75 3.91 16.07 -11.07
N ARG A 76 4.39 17.22 -10.66
CA ARG A 76 5.71 17.35 -10.04
C ARG A 76 5.59 18.10 -8.71
N SER A 77 6.12 17.57 -7.65
CA SER A 77 6.18 18.22 -6.33
C SER A 77 7.64 18.33 -5.89
N LEU A 78 8.13 19.54 -5.71
CA LEU A 78 9.49 19.80 -5.24
C LEU A 78 10.57 18.97 -5.97
N GLY A 79 10.49 18.95 -7.29
CA GLY A 79 11.42 18.20 -8.16
C GLY A 79 11.12 16.72 -8.36
N ARG A 80 10.20 16.13 -7.59
CA ARG A 80 9.79 14.71 -7.76
C ARG A 80 8.65 14.62 -8.76
N SER A 81 8.85 13.87 -9.82
CA SER A 81 7.84 13.57 -10.82
C SER A 81 6.95 12.42 -10.37
N THR A 82 5.66 12.56 -10.59
CA THR A 82 4.66 11.50 -10.41
C THR A 82 3.81 11.44 -11.66
N VAL A 83 3.57 10.23 -12.14
CA VAL A 83 2.65 9.96 -13.24
C VAL A 83 1.45 9.18 -12.71
N VAL A 84 0.26 9.70 -12.99
CA VAL A 84 -1.00 9.08 -12.60
C VAL A 84 -1.60 8.37 -13.80
N LEU A 85 -1.90 7.08 -13.65
CA LEU A 85 -2.43 6.22 -14.70
C LEU A 85 -3.95 6.12 -14.54
N ASN A 86 -4.71 6.66 -15.48
CA ASN A 86 -6.16 6.81 -15.38
C ASN A 86 -6.96 5.80 -16.23
N SER A 87 -6.31 4.82 -16.87
CA SER A 87 -7.01 3.73 -17.56
C SER A 87 -6.40 2.36 -17.25
N ALA A 88 -7.20 1.32 -17.34
CA ALA A 88 -6.78 -0.05 -17.13
C ALA A 88 -5.73 -0.49 -18.17
N ASP A 89 -5.90 -0.05 -19.43
CA ASP A 89 -4.98 -0.38 -20.52
C ASP A 89 -3.61 0.25 -20.30
N VAL A 90 -3.56 1.52 -19.93
CA VAL A 90 -2.31 2.20 -19.58
C VAL A 90 -1.65 1.54 -18.37
N ALA A 91 -2.44 1.17 -17.35
CA ALA A 91 -1.91 0.48 -16.18
C ALA A 91 -1.32 -0.89 -16.55
N ARG A 92 -1.99 -1.66 -17.42
CA ARG A 92 -1.49 -2.94 -17.93
C ARG A 92 -0.22 -2.76 -18.75
N ASP A 93 -0.18 -1.79 -19.66
CA ASP A 93 1.01 -1.54 -20.49
C ASP A 93 2.23 -1.16 -19.65
N ILE A 94 2.04 -0.30 -18.65
CA ILE A 94 3.15 0.26 -17.86
C ILE A 94 3.53 -0.64 -16.68
N LEU A 95 2.56 -1.16 -15.92
CA LEU A 95 2.86 -1.88 -14.68
C LEU A 95 2.99 -3.40 -14.88
N ASP A 96 2.38 -3.95 -15.93
CA ASP A 96 2.48 -5.38 -16.27
C ASP A 96 3.50 -5.60 -17.38
N LYS A 97 3.22 -5.16 -18.62
CA LYS A 97 4.11 -5.40 -19.77
C LYS A 97 5.51 -4.78 -19.63
N LYS A 98 5.61 -3.59 -19.01
CA LYS A 98 6.89 -2.92 -18.71
C LYS A 98 7.26 -3.03 -17.23
N GLY A 99 6.68 -3.98 -16.50
CA GLY A 99 6.84 -4.16 -15.06
C GLY A 99 8.30 -4.24 -14.60
N ALA A 100 9.21 -4.79 -15.41
CA ALA A 100 10.63 -4.84 -15.10
C ALA A 100 11.27 -3.45 -14.88
N ASN A 101 10.81 -2.40 -15.59
CA ASN A 101 11.27 -1.03 -15.37
C ASN A 101 10.53 -0.34 -14.23
N PHE A 102 9.30 -0.78 -13.91
CA PHE A 102 8.42 -0.10 -12.97
C PHE A 102 8.18 -0.88 -11.67
N CYS A 103 9.12 -1.74 -11.30
CA CYS A 103 9.04 -2.61 -10.13
C CYS A 103 9.55 -1.97 -8.83
N ASP A 104 10.27 -0.84 -8.88
CA ASP A 104 10.85 -0.22 -7.71
C ASP A 104 9.81 0.59 -6.89
N ARG A 105 10.18 0.98 -5.68
CA ARG A 105 9.38 1.83 -4.77
C ARG A 105 10.06 3.17 -4.57
N PRO A 106 9.32 4.28 -4.52
CA PRO A 106 9.87 5.52 -3.98
C PRO A 106 10.26 5.31 -2.52
N ARG A 107 11.29 6.00 -2.07
CA ARG A 107 11.66 5.94 -0.67
C ARG A 107 10.65 6.71 0.17
N PHE A 108 10.06 6.02 1.13
CA PHE A 108 9.12 6.59 2.09
C PHE A 108 9.82 6.74 3.44
N THR A 109 10.61 7.80 3.61
CA THR A 109 11.40 8.02 4.83
C THR A 109 10.51 8.17 6.05
N LEU A 110 9.34 8.78 5.91
CA LEU A 110 8.35 8.89 6.99
C LEU A 110 7.93 7.50 7.50
N LEU A 111 7.61 6.58 6.58
CA LEU A 111 7.23 5.21 6.94
C LEU A 111 8.41 4.42 7.52
N GLU A 112 9.65 4.68 7.06
CA GLU A 112 10.85 4.10 7.69
C GLU A 112 10.97 4.54 9.16
N VAL A 113 10.75 5.83 9.45
CA VAL A 113 10.75 6.38 10.82
C VAL A 113 9.65 5.74 11.66
N MET A 114 8.47 5.54 11.10
CA MET A 114 7.34 4.90 11.77
C MET A 114 7.61 3.41 12.08
N GLY A 115 8.53 2.75 11.36
CA GLY A 115 8.91 1.34 11.60
C GLY A 115 8.64 0.38 10.44
N TRP A 116 8.12 0.85 9.32
CA TRP A 116 7.78 0.04 8.14
C TRP A 116 8.97 -0.35 7.26
N GLY A 117 10.18 0.13 7.55
CA GLY A 117 11.37 -0.05 6.70
C GLY A 117 11.81 -1.50 6.45
N LYS A 118 11.23 -2.48 7.15
CA LYS A 118 11.49 -3.91 6.92
C LYS A 118 10.34 -4.64 6.20
N THR A 119 9.25 -3.97 5.89
CA THR A 119 8.03 -4.57 5.30
C THR A 119 8.13 -4.58 3.79
N LEU A 120 7.88 -5.74 3.15
CA LEU A 120 7.97 -5.93 1.69
C LEU A 120 7.29 -4.82 0.87
N THR A 121 6.13 -4.36 1.33
CA THR A 121 5.32 -3.34 0.65
C THR A 121 6.08 -2.05 0.37
N PHE A 122 7.01 -1.68 1.25
CA PHE A 122 7.76 -0.41 1.20
C PHE A 122 9.25 -0.59 0.89
N LEU A 123 9.72 -1.84 0.75
CA LEU A 123 11.10 -2.10 0.36
C LEU A 123 11.36 -1.63 -1.08
N PRO A 124 12.48 -0.94 -1.33
CA PRO A 124 12.93 -0.67 -2.69
C PRO A 124 13.28 -1.98 -3.41
N PHE A 125 13.15 -1.98 -4.75
CA PHE A 125 13.54 -3.13 -5.55
C PHE A 125 15.03 -3.43 -5.40
N GLY A 126 15.35 -4.69 -5.15
CA GLY A 126 16.71 -5.18 -4.94
C GLY A 126 16.70 -6.57 -4.33
N GLN A 127 17.87 -7.07 -3.93
CA GLN A 127 18.05 -8.43 -3.43
C GLN A 127 17.12 -8.74 -2.24
N ARG A 128 17.00 -7.80 -1.29
CA ARG A 128 16.14 -7.93 -0.11
C ARG A 128 14.65 -8.04 -0.49
N TRP A 129 14.19 -7.19 -1.41
CA TRP A 129 12.82 -7.23 -1.92
C TRP A 129 12.53 -8.56 -2.64
N GLN A 130 13.45 -9.01 -3.51
CA GLN A 130 13.31 -10.27 -4.26
C GLN A 130 13.20 -11.47 -3.32
N MET A 131 13.99 -11.48 -2.26
CA MET A 131 13.96 -12.51 -1.23
C MET A 131 12.60 -12.55 -0.50
N HIS A 132 12.11 -11.42 0.02
CA HIS A 132 10.79 -11.34 0.64
C HIS A 132 9.69 -11.79 -0.34
N ARG A 133 9.78 -11.37 -1.62
CA ARG A 133 8.83 -11.76 -2.63
C ARG A 133 8.82 -13.27 -2.87
N LYS A 134 9.98 -13.89 -2.94
CA LYS A 134 10.14 -15.34 -3.08
C LYS A 134 9.49 -16.09 -1.90
N PHE A 135 9.69 -15.65 -0.67
CA PHE A 135 9.04 -16.26 0.51
C PHE A 135 7.51 -16.27 0.38
N LEU A 136 6.95 -15.11 0.07
CA LEU A 136 5.50 -15.00 -0.02
C LEU A 136 4.93 -15.76 -1.22
N GLN A 137 5.60 -15.74 -2.38
CA GLN A 137 5.17 -16.49 -3.55
C GLN A 137 5.16 -17.99 -3.30
N THR A 138 6.16 -18.52 -2.59
CA THR A 138 6.20 -19.94 -2.23
C THR A 138 5.06 -20.28 -1.27
N SER A 139 4.83 -19.46 -0.25
CA SER A 139 3.80 -19.69 0.78
C SER A 139 2.38 -19.55 0.25
N PHE A 140 2.15 -18.66 -0.71
CA PHE A 140 0.85 -18.31 -1.28
C PHE A 140 0.71 -18.72 -2.76
N SER A 141 1.42 -19.77 -3.19
CA SER A 141 1.19 -20.35 -4.51
C SER A 141 -0.21 -20.98 -4.59
N ASN A 142 -0.76 -21.11 -5.82
CA ASN A 142 -2.08 -21.69 -6.05
C ASN A 142 -2.25 -23.09 -5.42
N THR A 143 -1.16 -23.86 -5.33
CA THR A 143 -1.17 -25.18 -4.68
C THR A 143 -1.20 -25.04 -3.17
N ASN A 144 -0.37 -24.16 -2.60
CA ASN A 144 -0.22 -24.04 -1.15
C ASN A 144 -1.38 -23.29 -0.50
N VAL A 145 -2.06 -22.40 -1.20
CA VAL A 145 -3.19 -21.65 -0.64
C VAL A 145 -4.39 -22.53 -0.31
N ARG A 146 -4.56 -23.64 -1.02
CA ARG A 146 -5.67 -24.60 -0.80
C ARG A 146 -5.66 -25.21 0.60
N ARG A 147 -4.49 -25.37 1.23
CA ARG A 147 -4.38 -25.88 2.60
C ARG A 147 -5.08 -25.01 3.64
N TRP A 148 -5.34 -23.74 3.30
CA TRP A 148 -6.02 -22.80 4.17
C TRP A 148 -7.54 -22.74 3.98
N HIS A 149 -8.11 -23.48 3.01
CA HIS A 149 -9.54 -23.48 2.75
C HIS A 149 -10.35 -23.90 3.99
N THR A 150 -9.94 -24.97 4.67
CA THR A 150 -10.61 -25.44 5.91
C THR A 150 -10.60 -24.36 6.99
N LEU A 151 -9.47 -23.67 7.19
CA LEU A 151 -9.38 -22.55 8.12
C LEU A 151 -10.36 -21.44 7.74
N GLN A 152 -10.36 -21.03 6.48
CA GLN A 152 -11.22 -19.93 6.00
C GLN A 152 -12.72 -20.30 6.16
N ILE A 153 -13.12 -21.52 5.84
CA ILE A 153 -14.48 -22.00 6.04
C ILE A 153 -14.86 -21.98 7.53
N THR A 154 -13.98 -22.49 8.39
CA THR A 154 -14.22 -22.54 9.84
C THR A 154 -14.40 -21.15 10.42
N GLU A 155 -13.52 -20.23 10.07
CA GLU A 155 -13.58 -18.85 10.58
C GLU A 155 -14.78 -18.07 9.99
N ALA A 156 -15.13 -18.29 8.73
CA ALA A 156 -16.33 -17.69 8.14
C ALA A 156 -17.61 -18.18 8.83
N ARG A 157 -17.74 -19.49 9.06
CA ARG A 157 -18.90 -20.07 9.77
C ARG A 157 -18.99 -19.56 11.21
N ARG A 158 -17.88 -19.48 11.93
CA ARG A 158 -17.82 -18.88 13.28
C ARG A 158 -18.28 -17.44 13.27
N THR A 159 -17.83 -16.65 12.29
CA THR A 159 -18.23 -15.25 12.16
C THR A 159 -19.73 -15.10 11.92
N ILE A 160 -20.32 -15.90 11.04
CA ILE A 160 -21.77 -15.92 10.82
C ILE A 160 -22.52 -16.28 12.12
N GLN A 161 -22.06 -17.29 12.84
CA GLN A 161 -22.65 -17.66 14.14
C GLN A 161 -22.57 -16.54 15.18
N ASN A 162 -21.44 -15.81 15.25
CA ASN A 162 -21.29 -14.68 16.16
C ASN A 162 -22.26 -13.55 15.79
N ILE A 163 -22.36 -13.21 14.52
CA ILE A 163 -23.28 -12.18 14.02
C ILE A 163 -24.75 -12.58 14.30
N LEU A 164 -25.12 -13.84 14.11
CA LEU A 164 -26.46 -14.30 14.42
C LEU A 164 -26.80 -14.24 15.94
N LYS A 165 -25.81 -14.50 16.79
CA LYS A 165 -25.96 -14.40 18.27
C LYS A 165 -26.00 -12.96 18.77
N LYS A 166 -25.19 -12.08 18.18
CA LYS A 166 -25.03 -10.68 18.58
C LYS A 166 -24.92 -9.80 17.34
N PRO A 167 -26.05 -9.49 16.66
CA PRO A 167 -26.05 -8.70 15.42
C PRO A 167 -25.35 -7.35 15.53
N GLU A 168 -25.41 -6.71 16.70
CA GLU A 168 -24.79 -5.40 16.98
C GLU A 168 -23.25 -5.43 16.91
N THR A 169 -22.63 -6.60 17.01
CA THR A 169 -21.16 -6.77 16.93
C THR A 169 -20.67 -7.22 15.55
N TRP A 170 -21.49 -7.12 14.53
CA TRP A 170 -21.18 -7.61 13.18
C TRP A 170 -19.85 -7.11 12.62
N GLU A 171 -19.54 -5.82 12.81
CA GLU A 171 -18.31 -5.20 12.34
C GLU A 171 -17.08 -5.77 13.05
N THR A 172 -17.14 -5.93 14.36
CA THR A 172 -16.06 -6.51 15.17
C THR A 172 -15.83 -7.97 14.81
N SER A 173 -16.91 -8.74 14.61
CA SER A 173 -16.84 -10.14 14.18
C SER A 173 -16.19 -10.29 12.77
N LEU A 174 -16.46 -9.38 11.83
CA LEU A 174 -15.77 -9.34 10.53
C LEU A 174 -14.29 -8.98 10.68
N ARG A 175 -13.95 -8.07 11.58
CA ARG A 175 -12.57 -7.72 11.86
C ARG A 175 -11.81 -8.89 12.47
N ARG A 176 -12.43 -9.59 13.42
CA ARG A 176 -11.89 -10.83 13.99
C ARG A 176 -11.63 -11.87 12.88
N LEU A 177 -12.58 -12.09 11.96
CA LEU A 177 -12.41 -13.01 10.82
C LEU A 177 -11.11 -12.74 10.06
N ALA A 178 -10.90 -11.48 9.67
CA ALA A 178 -9.72 -11.08 8.91
C ALA A 178 -8.42 -11.30 9.71
N VAL A 179 -8.40 -10.88 10.98
CA VAL A 179 -7.25 -11.06 11.88
C VAL A 179 -6.96 -12.54 12.14
N ALA A 180 -7.98 -13.35 12.42
CA ALA A 180 -7.84 -14.78 12.72
C ALA A 180 -7.21 -15.56 11.57
N ILE A 181 -7.68 -15.32 10.33
CA ILE A 181 -7.13 -15.98 9.14
C ILE A 181 -5.66 -15.62 8.96
N VAL A 182 -5.32 -14.32 8.98
CA VAL A 182 -3.94 -13.91 8.68
C VAL A 182 -2.96 -14.25 9.77
N LEU A 183 -3.36 -14.23 11.05
CA LEU A 183 -2.50 -14.66 12.16
C LEU A 183 -2.26 -16.16 12.15
N GLN A 184 -3.29 -16.96 11.89
CA GLN A 184 -3.11 -18.40 11.79
C GLN A 184 -2.18 -18.76 10.62
N VAL A 185 -2.36 -18.13 9.46
CA VAL A 185 -1.51 -18.35 8.28
C VAL A 185 -0.08 -17.89 8.51
N SER A 186 0.12 -16.71 9.11
CA SER A 186 1.45 -16.11 9.26
C SER A 186 2.22 -16.64 10.45
N TYR A 187 1.55 -16.85 11.59
CA TYR A 187 2.20 -17.13 12.87
C TYR A 187 1.69 -18.40 13.58
N GLY A 188 0.64 -19.06 13.06
CA GLY A 188 0.00 -20.20 13.72
C GLY A 188 -0.79 -19.82 14.98
N THR A 189 -1.08 -18.56 15.17
CA THR A 189 -1.79 -18.02 16.33
C THR A 189 -3.29 -18.02 16.09
N GLN A 190 -4.06 -18.59 17.01
CA GLN A 190 -5.52 -18.57 16.97
C GLN A 190 -6.08 -17.32 17.61
N VAL A 191 -7.13 -16.77 17.03
CA VAL A 191 -7.91 -15.64 17.55
C VAL A 191 -9.35 -16.11 17.68
N LEU A 192 -9.81 -16.30 18.89
CA LEU A 192 -11.12 -16.92 19.18
C LEU A 192 -12.19 -15.88 19.47
N GLU A 193 -11.86 -14.84 20.20
CA GLU A 193 -12.79 -13.84 20.71
C GLU A 193 -12.72 -12.54 19.91
N ASP A 194 -13.83 -11.78 19.93
CA ASP A 194 -13.95 -10.51 19.19
C ASP A 194 -13.16 -9.35 19.85
N ASP A 195 -12.68 -9.52 21.08
CA ASP A 195 -11.87 -8.57 21.85
C ASP A 195 -10.41 -9.01 22.03
N ASP A 196 -9.94 -9.95 21.21
CA ASP A 196 -8.58 -10.47 21.27
C ASP A 196 -7.53 -9.34 21.11
N PRO A 197 -6.47 -9.33 21.92
CA PRO A 197 -5.43 -8.30 21.88
C PRO A 197 -4.75 -8.10 20.50
N TYR A 198 -4.72 -9.11 19.67
CA TYR A 198 -4.16 -9.01 18.32
C TYR A 198 -5.00 -8.12 17.40
N ILE A 199 -6.32 -8.03 17.64
CA ILE A 199 -7.19 -7.12 16.90
C ILE A 199 -6.80 -5.67 17.21
N GLN A 200 -6.53 -5.36 18.48
CA GLN A 200 -6.08 -4.02 18.87
C GLN A 200 -4.70 -3.70 18.28
N ILE A 201 -3.78 -4.66 18.22
CA ILE A 201 -2.46 -4.48 17.58
C ILE A 201 -2.61 -4.11 16.10
N ALA A 202 -3.52 -4.77 15.38
CA ALA A 202 -3.81 -4.44 13.98
C ALA A 202 -4.41 -3.03 13.86
N ASN A 203 -5.40 -2.70 14.70
CA ASN A 203 -6.06 -1.39 14.70
C ASN A 203 -5.07 -0.24 14.96
N ASP A 204 -4.19 -0.38 15.96
CA ASP A 204 -3.18 0.62 16.30
C ASP A 204 -2.21 0.86 15.12
N ALA A 205 -1.76 -0.22 14.48
CA ALA A 205 -0.86 -0.12 13.34
C ALA A 205 -1.53 0.51 12.11
N MET A 206 -2.80 0.19 11.86
CA MET A 206 -3.57 0.79 10.77
C MET A 206 -3.90 2.26 11.03
N TYR A 207 -4.29 2.60 12.25
CA TYR A 207 -4.46 3.99 12.65
C TYR A 207 -3.17 4.80 12.42
N ALA A 208 -2.03 4.27 12.86
CA ALA A 208 -0.73 4.92 12.65
C ALA A 208 -0.42 5.12 11.16
N THR A 209 -0.70 4.10 10.33
CA THR A 209 -0.41 4.14 8.90
C THR A 209 -1.32 5.09 8.16
N GLY A 210 -2.62 5.08 8.46
CA GLY A 210 -3.63 5.92 7.80
C GLY A 210 -3.58 7.40 8.20
N ASN A 211 -3.15 7.69 9.44
CA ASN A 211 -3.16 9.06 9.98
C ASN A 211 -1.78 9.73 10.04
N GLY A 212 -0.73 9.06 9.57
CA GLY A 212 0.65 9.60 9.57
C GLY A 212 0.94 10.66 8.51
N GLY A 213 -0.01 10.96 7.66
CA GLY A 213 0.14 11.88 6.52
C GLY A 213 0.30 11.15 5.19
N VAL A 214 0.26 11.93 4.11
CA VAL A 214 0.37 11.39 2.74
C VAL A 214 1.80 10.91 2.50
N PRO A 215 2.01 9.63 2.16
CA PRO A 215 3.34 9.12 1.84
C PRO A 215 4.02 9.94 0.73
N ALA A 216 5.34 10.15 0.86
CA ALA A 216 6.16 10.95 -0.03
C ALA A 216 5.87 12.46 -0.05
N ASN A 217 5.04 12.98 0.85
CA ASN A 217 4.70 14.42 0.91
C ASN A 217 5.16 15.10 2.21
N SER A 218 5.79 14.40 3.11
CA SER A 218 6.42 14.97 4.32
C SER A 218 7.77 15.61 4.02
N ILE A 219 8.16 16.61 4.81
CA ILE A 219 9.48 17.21 4.70
C ILE A 219 10.60 16.17 4.86
N VAL A 220 10.41 15.16 5.69
CA VAL A 220 11.38 14.07 5.89
C VAL A 220 11.51 13.16 4.65
N ASP A 221 10.48 13.06 3.83
CA ASP A 221 10.57 12.33 2.56
C ASP A 221 11.34 13.11 1.51
N LEU A 222 11.26 14.44 1.54
CA LEU A 222 11.99 15.35 0.64
C LEU A 222 13.46 15.50 1.05
N VAL A 223 13.71 15.66 2.35
CA VAL A 223 15.02 15.87 2.95
C VAL A 223 15.25 14.81 4.04
N PRO A 224 15.69 13.58 3.70
CA PRO A 224 15.78 12.47 4.64
C PRO A 224 16.65 12.72 5.88
N PHE A 225 17.60 13.65 5.80
CA PHE A 225 18.44 14.04 6.92
C PHE A 225 17.63 14.64 8.09
N VAL A 226 16.51 15.26 7.81
CA VAL A 226 15.61 15.89 8.80
C VAL A 226 15.14 14.90 9.86
N ARG A 227 15.11 13.61 9.55
CA ARG A 227 14.75 12.53 10.52
C ARG A 227 15.68 12.44 11.74
N TYR A 228 16.88 13.00 11.67
CA TYR A 228 17.84 13.00 12.78
C TYR A 228 17.73 14.24 13.66
N LEU A 229 17.01 15.26 13.22
CA LEU A 229 16.83 16.49 13.98
C LEU A 229 15.70 16.35 15.00
N PRO A 230 15.81 17.00 16.16
CA PRO A 230 14.77 16.96 17.18
C PRO A 230 13.52 17.75 16.75
N ASP A 231 12.37 17.41 17.36
CA ASP A 231 11.06 18.00 17.02
C ASP A 231 10.96 19.51 17.29
N CYS A 232 11.80 20.04 18.17
CA CYS A 232 11.86 21.48 18.44
C CYS A 232 12.43 22.28 17.26
N ILE A 233 13.30 21.66 16.43
CA ILE A 233 13.88 22.26 15.24
C ILE A 233 12.97 22.01 14.04
N VAL A 234 12.50 20.76 13.87
CA VAL A 234 11.65 20.37 12.76
C VAL A 234 10.19 20.34 13.21
N ARG A 235 9.47 21.41 12.90
CA ARG A 235 8.05 21.56 13.24
C ARG A 235 7.14 20.83 12.24
N ASP A 236 7.49 19.58 11.88
CA ASP A 236 6.68 18.73 11.01
C ASP A 236 5.82 17.80 11.86
N TRP A 237 4.50 17.96 11.76
CA TRP A 237 3.55 17.15 12.52
C TRP A 237 3.58 15.68 12.14
N SER A 238 3.79 15.36 10.84
CA SER A 238 3.80 13.98 10.35
C SER A 238 5.03 13.23 10.85
N LEU A 239 6.20 13.88 10.92
CA LEU A 239 7.40 13.30 11.49
C LEU A 239 7.25 13.03 12.98
N ARG A 240 6.67 13.99 13.73
CA ARG A 240 6.36 13.82 15.16
C ARG A 240 5.39 12.66 15.37
N PHE A 241 4.31 12.62 14.58
CA PHE A 241 3.35 11.54 14.63
C PHE A 241 4.00 10.17 14.35
N ALA A 242 4.82 10.06 13.30
CA ALA A 242 5.54 8.83 12.96
C ALA A 242 6.44 8.32 14.10
N ARG A 243 7.13 9.23 14.81
CA ARG A 243 7.94 8.89 15.98
C ARG A 243 7.08 8.42 17.15
N GLN A 244 5.99 9.13 17.41
CA GLN A 244 5.05 8.83 18.50
C GLN A 244 4.37 7.47 18.29
N TRP A 245 4.00 7.12 17.07
CA TRP A 245 3.27 5.88 16.75
C TRP A 245 4.18 4.71 16.32
N ARG A 246 5.49 4.89 16.35
CA ARG A 246 6.46 3.83 16.01
C ARG A 246 6.26 2.54 16.84
N TRP A 247 5.82 2.68 18.06
CA TRP A 247 5.55 1.54 18.94
C TRP A 247 4.47 0.61 18.39
N ALA A 248 3.44 1.14 17.74
CA ALA A 248 2.35 0.34 17.17
C ALA A 248 2.87 -0.58 16.07
N ILE A 249 3.68 -0.05 15.16
CA ILE A 249 4.28 -0.82 14.08
C ILE A 249 5.30 -1.84 14.62
N LYS A 250 6.08 -1.45 15.62
CA LYS A 250 7.00 -2.38 16.28
C LYS A 250 6.22 -3.52 16.95
N LYS A 251 5.15 -3.21 17.68
CA LYS A 251 4.29 -4.21 18.36
C LYS A 251 3.68 -5.19 17.36
N LEU A 252 3.19 -4.70 16.20
CA LEU A 252 2.65 -5.54 15.12
C LEU A 252 3.68 -6.56 14.61
N HIS A 253 4.95 -6.19 14.51
CA HIS A 253 5.99 -7.11 14.05
C HIS A 253 6.51 -8.04 15.15
N ASP A 254 6.67 -7.55 16.36
CA ASP A 254 7.40 -8.28 17.40
C ASP A 254 6.50 -9.22 18.21
N VAL A 255 5.27 -8.81 18.55
CA VAL A 255 4.40 -9.62 19.44
C VAL A 255 3.95 -10.92 18.77
N PRO A 256 3.37 -10.93 17.56
CA PRO A 256 2.99 -12.17 16.91
C PRO A 256 4.19 -13.06 16.56
N PHE A 257 5.33 -12.44 16.23
CA PHE A 257 6.55 -13.18 15.91
C PHE A 257 7.10 -13.94 17.12
N ALA A 258 7.09 -13.33 18.32
CA ALA A 258 7.50 -13.96 19.56
C ALA A 258 6.57 -15.13 19.96
N ALA A 259 5.29 -15.06 19.59
CA ALA A 259 4.29 -16.06 19.90
C ALA A 259 4.17 -17.19 18.84
N ALA A 260 4.91 -17.12 17.74
CA ALA A 260 4.84 -18.10 16.65
C ALA A 260 5.26 -19.51 17.12
N GLN A 261 4.30 -20.45 17.24
CA GLN A 261 4.51 -21.78 17.86
C GLN A 261 4.20 -22.96 16.92
N ALA A 262 3.39 -22.80 15.87
CA ALA A 262 2.89 -23.89 15.05
C ALA A 262 3.46 -23.86 13.61
N GLU A 263 3.19 -24.91 12.82
CA GLU A 263 3.53 -24.92 11.39
C GLU A 263 2.77 -23.83 10.62
N ASN A 264 3.51 -22.81 10.19
CA ASN A 264 3.03 -21.63 9.49
C ASN A 264 4.15 -21.02 8.64
N VAL A 265 3.87 -19.90 7.96
CA VAL A 265 4.87 -19.21 7.12
C VAL A 265 6.12 -18.81 7.93
N THR A 266 5.93 -18.23 9.11
CA THR A 266 7.04 -17.80 9.97
C THR A 266 7.86 -18.97 10.49
N HIS A 267 7.18 -20.05 10.91
CA HIS A 267 7.85 -21.26 11.41
C HIS A 267 8.73 -21.92 10.33
N HIS A 268 8.22 -22.02 9.11
CA HIS A 268 8.98 -22.58 7.99
C HIS A 268 10.27 -21.77 7.72
N LEU A 269 10.15 -20.44 7.68
CA LEU A 269 11.29 -19.55 7.48
C LEU A 269 12.29 -19.59 8.65
N LEU A 270 11.81 -19.65 9.88
CA LEU A 270 12.64 -19.76 11.07
C LEU A 270 13.38 -21.10 11.13
N ARG A 271 12.74 -22.19 10.72
CA ARG A 271 13.37 -23.51 10.64
C ARG A 271 14.50 -23.50 9.62
N GLU A 272 14.25 -23.01 8.41
CA GLU A 272 15.28 -22.87 7.38
C GLU A 272 16.45 -21.98 7.84
N TYR A 273 16.14 -20.87 8.54
CA TYR A 273 17.15 -19.98 9.13
C TYR A 273 18.04 -20.73 10.13
N LYS A 274 17.44 -21.42 11.10
CA LYS A 274 18.16 -22.18 12.14
C LYS A 274 18.95 -23.34 11.57
N ASP A 275 18.42 -24.03 10.56
CA ASP A 275 19.12 -25.14 9.89
C ASP A 275 20.39 -24.65 9.18
N LYS A 276 20.37 -23.49 8.55
CA LYS A 276 21.54 -22.88 7.92
C LYS A 276 22.55 -22.39 8.97
N GLU A 277 22.07 -21.78 10.07
CA GLU A 277 22.89 -21.33 11.19
C GLU A 277 23.65 -22.50 11.82
N SER A 278 22.96 -23.63 12.07
CA SER A 278 23.57 -24.83 12.66
C SER A 278 24.62 -25.49 11.77
N ARG A 279 24.51 -25.31 10.42
CA ARG A 279 25.47 -25.83 9.45
C ARG A 279 26.62 -24.84 9.16
N GLY A 280 26.66 -23.68 9.83
CA GLY A 280 27.67 -22.65 9.59
C GLY A 280 27.58 -22.03 8.16
N GLN A 281 26.41 -22.12 7.52
CA GLN A 281 26.19 -21.57 6.18
C GLN A 281 25.89 -20.08 6.26
N GLU A 282 26.30 -19.33 5.24
CA GLU A 282 26.02 -17.90 5.17
C GLU A 282 24.51 -17.62 5.11
N GLN A 283 24.06 -16.74 5.98
CA GLN A 283 22.65 -16.32 6.05
C GLN A 283 22.35 -15.32 4.94
N GLN A 284 21.40 -15.65 4.11
CA GLN A 284 20.93 -14.74 3.04
C GLN A 284 19.95 -13.67 3.56
N TRP A 285 19.38 -13.87 4.76
CA TRP A 285 18.38 -12.98 5.38
C TRP A 285 18.56 -12.93 6.91
N SER A 286 18.06 -11.85 7.48
CA SER A 286 18.03 -11.64 8.92
C SER A 286 16.70 -12.06 9.54
N LEU A 287 16.64 -12.20 10.85
CA LEU A 287 15.38 -12.37 11.58
C LEU A 287 14.41 -11.20 11.33
N ASP A 288 14.94 -9.98 11.12
CA ASP A 288 14.13 -8.82 10.78
C ASP A 288 13.47 -8.94 9.38
N ASP A 289 14.10 -9.66 8.46
CA ASP A 289 13.49 -9.93 7.15
C ASP A 289 12.31 -10.89 7.28
N ILE A 290 12.44 -11.93 8.11
CA ILE A 290 11.34 -12.87 8.39
C ILE A 290 10.19 -12.13 9.09
N LYS A 291 10.48 -11.31 10.10
CA LYS A 291 9.49 -10.46 10.77
C LYS A 291 8.78 -9.52 9.77
N GLY A 292 9.56 -8.90 8.89
CA GLY A 292 9.04 -7.97 7.88
C GLY A 292 8.14 -8.66 6.86
N ALA A 293 8.47 -9.86 6.41
CA ALA A 293 7.66 -10.65 5.49
C ALA A 293 6.34 -11.11 6.14
N ALA A 294 6.40 -11.66 7.36
CA ALA A 294 5.21 -12.10 8.09
C ALA A 294 4.31 -10.92 8.49
N GLY A 295 4.90 -9.82 8.96
CA GLY A 295 4.16 -8.59 9.29
C GLY A 295 3.48 -7.96 8.07
N ALA A 296 4.05 -8.11 6.87
CA ALA A 296 3.40 -7.67 5.64
C ALA A 296 2.10 -8.45 5.37
N VAL A 297 2.07 -9.75 5.63
CA VAL A 297 0.84 -10.56 5.50
C VAL A 297 -0.18 -10.13 6.53
N PHE A 298 0.24 -9.97 7.79
CA PHE A 298 -0.66 -9.57 8.86
C PHE A 298 -1.37 -8.26 8.55
N ILE A 299 -0.63 -7.19 8.28
CA ILE A 299 -1.24 -5.87 8.06
C ILE A 299 -2.05 -5.81 6.75
N ALA A 300 -1.55 -6.38 5.66
CA ALA A 300 -2.22 -6.31 4.38
C ALA A 300 -3.53 -7.12 4.37
N GLY A 301 -3.55 -8.30 4.98
CA GLY A 301 -4.71 -9.18 4.97
C GLY A 301 -5.80 -8.81 5.97
N THR A 302 -5.48 -8.07 7.03
CA THR A 302 -6.46 -7.69 8.06
C THR A 302 -7.43 -6.64 7.54
N ASP A 303 -6.97 -5.44 7.27
CA ASP A 303 -7.83 -4.30 6.98
C ASP A 303 -8.52 -4.38 5.61
N THR A 304 -7.80 -4.89 4.62
CA THR A 304 -8.37 -4.99 3.27
C THR A 304 -9.51 -6.01 3.23
N THR A 305 -9.37 -7.14 3.92
CA THR A 305 -10.43 -8.16 4.00
C THR A 305 -11.63 -7.64 4.78
N TRP A 306 -11.41 -7.07 5.98
CA TRP A 306 -12.47 -6.47 6.78
C TRP A 306 -13.23 -5.40 6.01
N ALA A 307 -12.55 -4.43 5.42
CA ALA A 307 -13.19 -3.33 4.71
C ALA A 307 -13.96 -3.82 3.47
N THR A 308 -13.47 -4.83 2.75
CA THR A 308 -14.20 -5.45 1.64
C THR A 308 -15.52 -6.07 2.12
N CYS A 309 -15.50 -6.78 3.26
CA CYS A 309 -16.72 -7.35 3.85
C CYS A 309 -17.71 -6.25 4.30
N VAL A 310 -17.23 -5.14 4.87
CA VAL A 310 -18.06 -3.98 5.24
C VAL A 310 -18.71 -3.36 3.98
N ILE A 311 -17.94 -3.18 2.91
CA ILE A 311 -18.45 -2.67 1.63
C ILE A 311 -19.49 -3.63 1.03
N PHE A 312 -19.25 -4.94 1.12
CA PHE A 312 -20.25 -5.94 0.71
C PHE A 312 -21.57 -5.78 1.46
N ILE A 313 -21.54 -5.69 2.79
CA ILE A 313 -22.76 -5.49 3.59
C ILE A 313 -23.46 -4.19 3.20
N LEU A 314 -22.71 -3.08 3.07
CA LEU A 314 -23.28 -1.81 2.62
C LEU A 314 -24.02 -1.94 1.29
N ASN A 315 -23.42 -2.63 0.31
CA ASN A 315 -24.05 -2.82 -1.00
C ASN A 315 -25.28 -3.72 -0.91
N MET A 316 -25.30 -4.75 -0.05
CA MET A 316 -26.49 -5.57 0.13
C MET A 316 -27.65 -4.81 0.76
N VAL A 317 -27.35 -3.85 1.66
CA VAL A 317 -28.35 -2.96 2.24
C VAL A 317 -28.89 -1.95 1.20
N LEU A 318 -28.01 -1.40 0.37
CA LEU A 318 -28.38 -0.42 -0.67
C LEU A 318 -29.11 -1.05 -1.87
N HIS A 319 -28.90 -2.34 -2.13
CA HIS A 319 -29.38 -3.07 -3.29
C HIS A 319 -30.04 -4.39 -2.90
N PRO A 320 -31.21 -4.36 -2.24
CA PRO A 320 -31.89 -5.57 -1.76
C PRO A 320 -32.26 -6.53 -2.90
N GLU A 321 -32.51 -6.05 -4.11
CA GLU A 321 -32.78 -6.85 -5.30
C GLU A 321 -31.58 -7.72 -5.70
N ILE A 322 -30.35 -7.23 -5.50
CA ILE A 322 -29.11 -7.98 -5.76
C ILE A 322 -28.93 -9.06 -4.69
N GLN A 323 -29.24 -8.72 -3.44
CA GLN A 323 -29.20 -9.68 -2.32
C GLN A 323 -30.19 -10.82 -2.54
N GLU A 324 -31.43 -10.52 -2.92
CA GLU A 324 -32.46 -11.54 -3.19
C GLU A 324 -32.02 -12.49 -4.30
N LYS A 325 -31.48 -11.98 -5.40
CA LYS A 325 -30.97 -12.79 -6.50
C LYS A 325 -29.79 -13.66 -6.09
N ALA A 326 -28.90 -13.18 -5.22
CA ALA A 326 -27.81 -13.98 -4.67
C ALA A 326 -28.32 -15.11 -3.77
N GLN A 327 -29.35 -14.83 -2.97
CA GLN A 327 -30.01 -15.84 -2.14
C GLN A 327 -30.69 -16.92 -3.00
N GLN A 328 -31.37 -16.54 -4.07
CA GLN A 328 -31.97 -17.49 -5.03
C GLN A 328 -30.91 -18.40 -5.67
N GLU A 329 -29.74 -17.90 -6.03
CA GLU A 329 -28.64 -18.73 -6.53
C GLU A 329 -28.13 -19.70 -5.46
N LEU A 330 -27.95 -19.24 -4.22
CA LEU A 330 -27.54 -20.10 -3.10
C LEU A 330 -28.55 -21.22 -2.84
N ASP A 331 -29.83 -20.88 -2.79
CA ASP A 331 -30.91 -21.87 -2.56
C ASP A 331 -30.99 -22.90 -3.69
N ALA A 332 -30.80 -22.46 -4.93
CA ALA A 332 -30.84 -23.37 -6.10
C ALA A 332 -29.61 -24.29 -6.19
N VAL A 333 -28.41 -23.81 -5.82
CA VAL A 333 -27.15 -24.57 -5.95
C VAL A 333 -26.84 -25.41 -4.71
N ILE A 334 -27.13 -24.91 -3.52
CA ILE A 334 -26.71 -25.50 -2.24
C ILE A 334 -27.90 -26.11 -1.50
N GLY A 335 -29.08 -25.50 -1.60
CA GLY A 335 -30.24 -25.84 -0.79
C GLY A 335 -30.14 -25.31 0.64
N SER A 336 -31.01 -25.85 1.51
CA SER A 336 -31.13 -25.44 2.92
C SER A 336 -30.31 -26.27 3.91
N ASP A 337 -29.73 -27.38 3.46
CA ASP A 337 -29.20 -28.42 4.37
C ASP A 337 -27.76 -28.15 4.85
N ARG A 338 -27.02 -27.29 4.16
CA ARG A 338 -25.63 -26.98 4.48
C ARG A 338 -25.26 -25.58 4.10
N LEU A 339 -24.14 -25.08 4.66
CA LEU A 339 -23.51 -23.85 4.22
C LEU A 339 -22.55 -24.12 3.04
N PRO A 340 -22.32 -23.10 2.18
CA PRO A 340 -21.38 -23.19 1.07
C PRO A 340 -19.95 -23.56 1.49
N ASP A 341 -19.22 -24.17 0.55
CA ASP A 341 -17.78 -24.35 0.65
C ASP A 341 -17.06 -24.02 -0.68
N PHE A 342 -15.74 -24.20 -0.73
CA PHE A 342 -14.95 -23.86 -1.92
C PHE A 342 -15.26 -24.72 -3.14
N SER A 343 -15.86 -25.90 -2.98
CA SER A 343 -16.25 -26.77 -4.10
C SER A 343 -17.48 -26.24 -4.85
N ASP A 344 -18.30 -25.43 -4.19
CA ASP A 344 -19.49 -24.83 -4.77
C ASP A 344 -19.18 -23.59 -5.61
N ARG A 345 -18.03 -22.95 -5.39
CA ARG A 345 -17.65 -21.68 -6.02
C ARG A 345 -17.82 -21.65 -7.55
N PRO A 346 -17.46 -22.70 -8.33
CA PRO A 346 -17.67 -22.70 -9.78
C PRO A 346 -19.12 -22.62 -10.22
N ALA A 347 -20.07 -23.05 -9.37
CA ALA A 347 -21.50 -23.02 -9.64
C ALA A 347 -22.18 -21.72 -9.15
N LEU A 348 -21.54 -20.95 -8.27
CA LEU A 348 -22.03 -19.69 -7.71
C LEU A 348 -21.58 -18.49 -8.55
N VAL A 349 -22.04 -18.42 -9.79
CA VAL A 349 -21.58 -17.46 -10.80
C VAL A 349 -21.99 -16.03 -10.44
N TYR A 350 -23.22 -15.85 -9.98
CA TYR A 350 -23.74 -14.51 -9.63
C TYR A 350 -23.05 -13.95 -8.39
N ILE A 351 -22.79 -14.79 -7.39
CA ILE A 351 -22.00 -14.41 -6.20
C ILE A 351 -20.58 -14.01 -6.60
N GLU A 352 -19.94 -14.74 -7.52
CA GLU A 352 -18.61 -14.36 -8.03
C GLU A 352 -18.64 -12.97 -8.71
N HIS A 353 -19.71 -12.68 -9.46
CA HIS A 353 -19.89 -11.34 -10.06
C HIS A 353 -20.08 -10.25 -8.99
N ILE A 354 -20.82 -10.53 -7.91
CA ILE A 354 -20.95 -9.60 -6.79
C ILE A 354 -19.57 -9.30 -6.17
N VAL A 355 -18.76 -10.33 -5.93
CA VAL A 355 -17.39 -10.13 -5.38
C VAL A 355 -16.54 -9.24 -6.28
N GLN A 356 -16.57 -9.48 -7.59
CA GLN A 356 -15.85 -8.66 -8.56
C GLN A 356 -16.38 -7.22 -8.58
N GLU A 357 -17.70 -7.05 -8.51
CA GLU A 357 -18.33 -5.73 -8.48
C GLU A 357 -18.01 -4.93 -7.23
N ILE A 358 -17.92 -5.58 -6.05
CA ILE A 358 -17.46 -4.93 -4.82
C ILE A 358 -16.06 -4.34 -4.99
N TYR A 359 -15.13 -5.10 -5.56
CA TYR A 359 -13.77 -4.61 -5.84
C TYR A 359 -13.76 -3.46 -6.86
N ARG A 360 -14.65 -3.48 -7.84
CA ARG A 360 -14.77 -2.44 -8.85
C ARG A 360 -15.42 -1.17 -8.27
N TRP A 361 -16.50 -1.33 -7.51
CA TRP A 361 -17.34 -0.22 -7.02
C TRP A 361 -16.61 0.64 -5.98
N SER A 362 -15.91 0.02 -5.05
CA SER A 362 -15.18 0.74 -3.99
C SER A 362 -13.79 0.15 -3.76
N PRO A 363 -12.82 0.44 -4.63
CA PRO A 363 -11.46 -0.02 -4.44
C PRO A 363 -10.84 0.60 -3.19
N LEU A 364 -10.36 -0.23 -2.27
CA LEU A 364 -9.81 0.18 -0.98
C LEU A 364 -8.57 1.07 -1.09
N ALA A 365 -7.78 0.87 -2.11
CA ALA A 365 -6.60 1.67 -2.41
C ALA A 365 -6.70 2.22 -3.85
N PRO A 366 -7.53 3.24 -4.10
CA PRO A 366 -7.83 3.70 -5.45
C PRO A 366 -6.60 4.23 -6.21
N LEU A 367 -5.58 4.70 -5.51
CA LEU A 367 -4.30 5.11 -6.11
C LEU A 367 -3.24 4.00 -6.10
N GLY A 368 -3.53 2.86 -5.45
CA GLY A 368 -2.55 1.82 -5.18
C GLY A 368 -1.38 2.33 -4.32
N ILE A 369 -0.35 1.49 -4.18
CA ILE A 369 0.90 1.91 -3.55
C ILE A 369 1.86 2.32 -4.67
N PRO A 370 2.44 3.54 -4.63
CA PRO A 370 3.25 4.06 -5.71
C PRO A 370 4.42 3.15 -6.09
N HIS A 371 4.63 2.96 -7.39
CA HIS A 371 5.82 2.35 -7.97
C HIS A 371 6.79 3.43 -8.46
N LYS A 372 8.04 3.07 -8.70
CA LYS A 372 9.07 3.97 -9.23
C LYS A 372 9.77 3.34 -10.43
N SER A 373 10.09 4.15 -11.45
CA SER A 373 10.87 3.69 -12.62
C SER A 373 12.36 3.56 -12.31
N LEU A 374 12.97 2.50 -12.81
CA LEU A 374 14.43 2.28 -12.71
C LEU A 374 15.20 3.08 -13.77
N HIS A 375 14.61 3.26 -14.95
CA HIS A 375 15.20 3.93 -16.11
C HIS A 375 14.17 4.88 -16.75
N ASP A 376 14.65 5.76 -17.64
CA ASP A 376 13.79 6.52 -18.53
C ASP A 376 12.97 5.57 -19.40
N ASP A 377 11.75 5.94 -19.71
CA ASP A 377 10.86 5.19 -20.61
C ASP A 377 10.04 6.13 -21.48
N ILE A 378 9.62 5.63 -22.63
CA ILE A 378 8.76 6.36 -23.56
C ILE A 378 7.43 5.62 -23.66
N TYR A 379 6.33 6.34 -23.44
CA TYR A 379 4.99 5.82 -23.62
C TYR A 379 4.13 6.76 -24.45
N LYS A 380 3.61 6.27 -25.59
CA LYS A 380 2.82 7.07 -26.55
C LYS A 380 3.52 8.39 -26.94
N GLY A 381 4.84 8.38 -27.19
CA GLY A 381 5.62 9.55 -27.55
C GLY A 381 5.95 10.51 -26.41
N MET A 382 5.56 10.20 -25.18
CA MET A 382 5.80 11.01 -23.98
C MET A 382 6.91 10.37 -23.13
N LEU A 383 7.81 11.20 -22.59
CA LEU A 383 8.86 10.76 -21.69
C LEU A 383 8.33 10.50 -20.29
N ILE A 384 8.69 9.38 -19.72
CA ILE A 384 8.55 9.06 -18.31
C ILE A 384 9.95 8.98 -17.72
N PRO A 385 10.43 10.03 -17.04
CA PRO A 385 11.79 10.09 -16.53
C PRO A 385 12.10 9.00 -15.50
N LYS A 386 13.36 8.58 -15.41
CA LYS A 386 13.89 7.75 -14.33
C LYS A 386 13.52 8.33 -12.95
N GLY A 387 13.19 7.45 -12.02
CA GLY A 387 12.81 7.85 -10.67
C GLY A 387 11.40 8.42 -10.54
N THR A 388 10.63 8.48 -11.63
CA THR A 388 9.23 8.91 -11.59
C THR A 388 8.41 7.95 -10.75
N SER A 389 7.75 8.48 -9.72
CA SER A 389 6.75 7.75 -8.94
C SER A 389 5.47 7.58 -9.77
N LYS A 390 4.78 6.46 -9.60
CA LYS A 390 3.51 6.17 -10.28
C LYS A 390 2.45 5.82 -9.28
N ALA A 391 1.36 6.56 -9.32
CA ALA A 391 0.12 6.20 -8.70
C ALA A 391 -0.82 5.67 -9.79
N LYS A 392 -1.37 4.46 -9.59
CA LYS A 392 -2.47 3.95 -10.39
C LYS A 392 -3.74 4.55 -9.81
N VAL A 393 -4.46 5.34 -10.57
CA VAL A 393 -5.87 5.55 -10.27
C VAL A 393 -6.57 4.27 -10.69
N SER A 394 -6.99 3.46 -9.72
CA SER A 394 -8.01 2.44 -10.00
C SER A 394 -9.18 3.22 -10.59
N LEU A 395 -9.57 2.90 -11.80
CA LEU A 395 -10.76 3.45 -12.41
C LEU A 395 -11.91 3.20 -11.45
N LEU A 396 -12.23 4.19 -10.63
CA LEU A 396 -13.60 4.49 -10.37
C LEU A 396 -14.16 4.81 -11.77
N LEU A 397 -14.70 3.80 -12.44
CA LEU A 397 -15.78 4.04 -13.37
C LEU A 397 -16.89 4.61 -12.49
N VAL A 398 -16.74 5.88 -12.12
CA VAL A 398 -17.89 6.71 -11.87
C VAL A 398 -18.59 6.70 -13.20
N GLN A 399 -19.55 5.81 -13.35
CA GLN A 399 -20.62 6.02 -14.27
C GLN A 399 -21.20 7.37 -13.86
N ALA A 400 -20.72 8.41 -14.54
CA ALA A 400 -21.55 9.55 -14.72
C ALA A 400 -22.75 9.03 -15.52
N ASN A 401 -23.88 8.83 -14.85
CA ASN A 401 -25.17 8.93 -15.49
C ASN A 401 -25.32 10.32 -16.05
#